data_a67ada8eb489d48eacdfc12a04c0d6ae
#
_entry.id   a67ada8eb489d48eacdfc12a04c0d6ae
#
_cell.length_a   1.000
_cell.length_b   1.000
_cell.length_c   1.000
_cell.angle_alpha   90.00
_cell.angle_beta   90.00
_cell.angle_gamma   90.00
#
_symmetry.space_group_name_H-M   'P 1'
#
loop_
_entity.id
_entity.type
_entity.pdbx_description
1 polymer ?
#
loop_
_entity_poly.entity_id
_entity_poly.type
_entity_poly.pdbx_seq_one_letter_code
_entity_poly.pdbx_strand_id
1 'polypeptide(L)'
;MTLNRRNALAKGLTLIASGTGVLTAGCTISADFDHTDSDAPRYDATLNRPARVAWVFSSGGPRGFVHIGVIKALEELGLKPDLIVGGSVGALVGALYASGLRAAKLEALALDLGLLEIGRWAMLGEGKFDGAPIATQVTEQITAQTGQQTIEKLPIRFAAVAIEKVSRKPMIFNAGQAGLAVQASSAIEGIFTPIRIRGVQFVDADLVLPMPVRIARSMGAVKVLAVDASALEEKAPIGAMRFREGDLRKRALTLPDTLAADVSLQPDFGYYVSPSKEFRIRCIQAGYEQTMAKAQVLKALHA
;
A
#
# COMPACT_ATOMS: atom_id res chain seq x y z
N MET A 1 39.33 60.15 -2.54
CA MET A 1 40.10 59.25 -3.46
C MET A 1 39.29 58.03 -3.70
N THR A 2 38.52 58.00 -4.77
CA THR A 2 37.59 56.95 -5.19
C THR A 2 38.34 55.98 -6.10
N LEU A 3 38.51 54.75 -5.72
CA LEU A 3 39.09 53.68 -6.55
C LEU A 3 37.96 52.87 -7.23
N ASN A 4 37.97 53.00 -8.52
CA ASN A 4 37.00 52.50 -9.50
C ASN A 4 37.18 50.97 -9.69
N ARG A 5 36.14 50.20 -9.37
CA ARG A 5 36.07 48.73 -9.48
C ARG A 5 35.56 48.25 -10.86
N ARG A 6 36.05 48.84 -11.93
CA ARG A 6 35.67 48.47 -13.29
C ARG A 6 36.89 48.35 -14.17
N ASN A 7 37.71 47.33 -14.07
CA ASN A 7 38.67 46.91 -15.13
C ASN A 7 39.51 45.71 -14.69
N ALA A 8 38.87 44.56 -14.51
CA ALA A 8 39.58 43.31 -14.33
C ALA A 8 38.78 42.11 -14.88
N LEU A 9 38.32 42.25 -16.12
CA LEU A 9 37.69 41.12 -16.84
C LEU A 9 37.94 41.30 -18.34
N ALA A 10 39.19 41.14 -18.76
CA ALA A 10 39.54 40.87 -20.15
C ALA A 10 41.03 40.51 -20.24
N LYS A 11 41.36 39.23 -20.10
CA LYS A 11 42.51 38.59 -20.78
C LYS A 11 42.60 37.12 -20.34
N GLY A 12 42.32 36.25 -21.30
CA GLY A 12 43.03 34.97 -21.42
C GLY A 12 42.34 33.77 -20.82
N LEU A 13 41.75 32.91 -21.57
CA LEU A 13 42.42 31.70 -22.10
C LEU A 13 41.41 30.92 -22.95
N THR A 14 41.66 30.91 -24.24
CA THR A 14 41.11 29.96 -25.18
C THR A 14 41.83 28.62 -24.92
N LEU A 15 41.15 27.69 -24.22
CA LEU A 15 41.55 26.29 -24.18
C LEU A 15 40.46 25.51 -24.93
N ILE A 16 40.83 25.12 -26.14
CA ILE A 16 40.10 24.13 -26.94
C ILE A 16 40.35 22.79 -26.26
N ALA A 17 39.43 22.33 -25.47
CA ALA A 17 39.38 20.96 -25.00
C ALA A 17 38.38 20.21 -25.89
N SER A 18 38.94 19.45 -26.83
CA SER A 18 38.22 18.39 -27.57
C SER A 18 37.88 17.30 -26.57
N GLY A 19 36.76 17.46 -25.85
CA GLY A 19 36.19 16.46 -24.98
C GLY A 19 35.05 15.78 -25.72
N THR A 20 35.28 14.55 -26.15
CA THR A 20 34.23 13.59 -26.54
C THR A 20 33.16 13.58 -25.45
N GLY A 21 32.07 14.30 -25.73
CA GLY A 21 30.87 14.24 -24.88
C GLY A 21 30.29 12.84 -24.94
N VAL A 22 30.58 12.07 -23.92
CA VAL A 22 29.74 10.89 -23.59
C VAL A 22 28.38 11.48 -23.19
N LEU A 23 27.45 11.49 -24.13
CA LEU A 23 26.05 11.64 -23.83
C LEU A 23 25.68 10.43 -22.95
N THR A 24 25.76 10.62 -21.63
CA THR A 24 24.98 9.76 -20.72
C THR A 24 23.53 10.02 -21.08
N ALA A 25 22.98 9.16 -21.95
CA ALA A 25 21.56 9.00 -22.08
C ALA A 25 21.09 8.59 -20.67
N GLY A 26 20.71 9.58 -19.87
CA GLY A 26 19.93 9.34 -18.68
C GLY A 26 18.67 8.64 -19.18
N CYS A 27 18.57 7.34 -18.91
CA CYS A 27 17.31 6.65 -19.07
C CYS A 27 16.32 7.37 -18.15
N THR A 28 15.61 8.34 -18.69
CA THR A 28 14.32 8.74 -18.15
C THR A 28 13.48 7.50 -18.26
N ILE A 29 13.36 6.75 -17.17
CA ILE A 29 12.36 5.69 -17.05
C ILE A 29 11.05 6.42 -17.26
N SER A 30 10.47 6.24 -18.45
CA SER A 30 9.21 6.89 -18.76
C SER A 30 8.16 6.28 -17.84
N ALA A 31 7.40 7.12 -17.16
CA ALA A 31 6.28 6.73 -16.31
C ALA A 31 5.18 5.95 -17.07
N ASP A 32 5.40 5.60 -18.31
CA ASP A 32 4.48 4.91 -19.22
C ASP A 32 5.02 3.53 -19.68
N PHE A 33 5.93 2.94 -18.88
CA PHE A 33 6.43 1.60 -19.17
C PHE A 33 5.31 0.56 -19.03
N ASP A 34 5.14 -0.28 -20.06
CA ASP A 34 4.15 -1.35 -20.07
C ASP A 34 4.79 -2.67 -19.63
N HIS A 35 4.36 -3.21 -18.50
CA HIS A 35 4.82 -4.49 -17.96
C HIS A 35 4.13 -5.65 -18.69
N THR A 36 4.81 -6.23 -19.67
CA THR A 36 4.29 -7.31 -20.52
C THR A 36 4.97 -8.67 -20.30
N ASP A 37 5.95 -8.73 -19.41
CA ASP A 37 6.73 -9.93 -19.10
C ASP A 37 5.82 -11.10 -18.66
N SER A 38 6.33 -12.33 -18.78
CA SER A 38 5.58 -13.55 -18.45
C SER A 38 5.08 -13.56 -17.00
N ASP A 39 5.84 -12.96 -16.11
CA ASP A 39 5.56 -12.83 -14.68
C ASP A 39 4.89 -11.49 -14.29
N ALA A 40 4.47 -10.68 -15.28
CA ALA A 40 3.65 -9.50 -14.99
C ALA A 40 2.38 -9.88 -14.21
N PRO A 41 1.95 -9.04 -13.25
CA PRO A 41 0.80 -9.34 -12.39
C PRO A 41 -0.46 -9.67 -13.20
N ARG A 42 -1.20 -10.66 -12.73
CA ARG A 42 -2.44 -11.14 -13.37
C ARG A 42 -3.38 -11.79 -12.38
N TYR A 43 -4.62 -11.96 -12.82
CA TYR A 43 -5.58 -12.85 -12.16
C TYR A 43 -5.48 -14.25 -12.75
N ASP A 44 -5.33 -15.24 -11.87
CA ASP A 44 -5.35 -16.65 -12.23
C ASP A 44 -6.44 -17.36 -11.41
N ALA A 45 -7.56 -17.66 -12.08
CA ALA A 45 -8.70 -18.32 -11.45
C ALA A 45 -8.37 -19.74 -10.95
N THR A 46 -7.36 -20.40 -11.51
CA THR A 46 -6.94 -21.77 -11.11
C THR A 46 -6.32 -21.79 -9.71
N LEU A 47 -5.87 -20.65 -9.21
CA LEU A 47 -5.35 -20.48 -7.86
C LEU A 47 -6.44 -20.29 -6.80
N ASN A 48 -7.69 -20.10 -7.22
CA ASN A 48 -8.81 -19.98 -6.30
C ASN A 48 -9.13 -21.37 -5.73
N ARG A 49 -9.20 -21.42 -4.41
CA ARG A 49 -9.54 -22.62 -3.66
C ARG A 49 -10.18 -22.21 -2.33
N PRO A 50 -10.94 -23.08 -1.68
CA PRO A 50 -11.49 -22.78 -0.36
C PRO A 50 -10.40 -22.27 0.58
N ALA A 51 -10.72 -21.20 1.31
CA ALA A 51 -9.94 -20.65 2.40
C ALA A 51 -10.84 -20.61 3.63
N ARG A 52 -10.45 -21.29 4.69
CA ARG A 52 -11.24 -21.33 5.92
C ARG A 52 -11.39 -19.92 6.48
N VAL A 53 -10.27 -19.19 6.62
CA VAL A 53 -10.27 -17.80 7.08
C VAL A 53 -9.43 -16.93 6.16
N ALA A 54 -10.02 -15.83 5.69
CA ALA A 54 -9.29 -14.77 5.02
C ALA A 54 -9.17 -13.53 5.92
N TRP A 55 -8.00 -12.88 5.84
CA TRP A 55 -7.82 -11.54 6.39
C TRP A 55 -7.88 -10.53 5.25
N VAL A 56 -8.71 -9.52 5.42
CA VAL A 56 -8.88 -8.44 4.44
C VAL A 56 -8.39 -7.13 5.05
N PHE A 57 -7.42 -6.51 4.38
CA PHE A 57 -6.83 -5.25 4.80
C PHE A 57 -7.26 -4.13 3.85
N SER A 58 -7.92 -3.11 4.41
CA SER A 58 -8.41 -1.97 3.62
C SER A 58 -7.28 -1.04 3.16
N SER A 59 -7.59 -0.19 2.20
CA SER A 59 -6.82 1.01 1.91
C SER A 59 -6.86 2.01 3.08
N GLY A 60 -5.95 2.98 3.11
CA GLY A 60 -5.94 3.99 4.17
C GLY A 60 -4.70 4.87 4.20
N GLY A 61 -3.75 4.71 3.26
CA GLY A 61 -2.49 5.44 3.26
C GLY A 61 -1.76 5.30 4.61
N PRO A 62 -1.30 6.39 5.24
CA PRO A 62 -0.57 6.32 6.52
C PRO A 62 -1.37 5.71 7.69
N ARG A 63 -2.71 5.67 7.60
CA ARG A 63 -3.56 5.02 8.60
C ARG A 63 -3.36 3.50 8.63
N GLY A 64 -2.87 2.91 7.54
CA GLY A 64 -2.65 1.46 7.40
C GLY A 64 -1.64 0.86 8.38
N PHE A 65 -0.91 1.65 9.16
CA PHE A 65 -0.10 1.12 10.27
C PHE A 65 -0.96 0.35 11.30
N VAL A 66 -2.27 0.56 11.36
CA VAL A 66 -3.19 -0.24 12.19
C VAL A 66 -3.14 -1.72 11.82
N HIS A 67 -2.95 -2.06 10.53
CA HIS A 67 -2.87 -3.45 10.07
C HIS A 67 -1.71 -4.20 10.74
N ILE A 68 -0.58 -3.53 10.99
CA ILE A 68 0.57 -4.13 11.68
C ILE A 68 0.21 -4.48 13.11
N GLY A 69 -0.48 -3.58 13.82
CA GLY A 69 -0.95 -3.84 15.17
C GLY A 69 -1.94 -5.00 15.26
N VAL A 70 -2.86 -5.07 14.29
CA VAL A 70 -3.79 -6.21 14.17
C VAL A 70 -3.03 -7.51 13.94
N ILE A 71 -2.09 -7.56 13.00
CA ILE A 71 -1.28 -8.75 12.73
C ILE A 71 -0.49 -9.16 13.98
N LYS A 72 0.09 -8.20 14.71
CA LYS A 72 0.84 -8.45 15.96
C LYS A 72 -0.01 -9.16 17.01
N ALA A 73 -1.23 -8.68 17.23
CA ALA A 73 -2.16 -9.31 18.16
C ALA A 73 -2.63 -10.69 17.67
N LEU A 74 -2.92 -10.86 16.37
CA LEU A 74 -3.31 -12.14 15.81
C LEU A 74 -2.20 -13.18 15.91
N GLU A 75 -0.93 -12.78 15.69
CA GLU A 75 0.23 -13.65 15.92
C GLU A 75 0.34 -14.09 17.40
N GLU A 76 0.16 -13.17 18.33
CA GLU A 76 0.18 -13.47 19.78
C GLU A 76 -0.93 -14.43 20.17
N LEU A 77 -2.11 -14.31 19.54
CA LEU A 77 -3.22 -15.23 19.72
C LEU A 77 -3.03 -16.59 19.01
N GLY A 78 -1.94 -16.77 18.24
CA GLY A 78 -1.65 -17.97 17.48
C GLY A 78 -2.52 -18.15 16.23
N LEU A 79 -3.19 -17.08 15.77
CA LEU A 79 -4.11 -17.12 14.65
C LEU A 79 -3.38 -16.84 13.32
N LYS A 80 -3.80 -17.54 12.26
CA LYS A 80 -3.20 -17.43 10.91
C LYS A 80 -4.29 -17.42 9.85
N PRO A 81 -4.12 -16.68 8.74
CA PRO A 81 -5.03 -16.73 7.61
C PRO A 81 -4.64 -17.81 6.62
N ASP A 82 -5.61 -18.31 5.85
CA ASP A 82 -5.38 -19.11 4.66
C ASP A 82 -5.23 -18.24 3.39
N LEU A 83 -5.78 -17.01 3.45
CA LEU A 83 -5.78 -16.03 2.36
C LEU A 83 -5.69 -14.63 2.94
N ILE A 84 -4.89 -13.78 2.30
CA ILE A 84 -4.87 -12.34 2.56
C ILE A 84 -5.30 -11.61 1.29
N VAL A 85 -6.23 -10.65 1.41
CA VAL A 85 -6.62 -9.76 0.32
C VAL A 85 -6.46 -8.32 0.79
N GLY A 86 -5.74 -7.51 0.01
CA GLY A 86 -5.45 -6.14 0.40
C GLY A 86 -5.67 -5.13 -0.72
N GLY A 87 -6.01 -3.89 -0.33
CA GLY A 87 -6.01 -2.72 -1.20
C GLY A 87 -5.02 -1.67 -0.71
N SER A 88 -4.26 -1.03 -1.60
CA SER A 88 -3.32 0.05 -1.26
C SER A 88 -2.33 -0.37 -0.17
N VAL A 89 -2.24 0.41 0.92
CA VAL A 89 -1.41 0.06 2.08
C VAL A 89 -1.76 -1.32 2.66
N GLY A 90 -3.01 -1.76 2.57
CA GLY A 90 -3.42 -3.10 2.98
C GLY A 90 -2.83 -4.18 2.08
N ALA A 91 -2.63 -3.90 0.79
CA ALA A 91 -1.91 -4.80 -0.12
C ALA A 91 -0.41 -4.83 0.22
N LEU A 92 0.19 -3.69 0.55
CA LEU A 92 1.59 -3.59 0.94
C LEU A 92 1.87 -4.42 2.22
N VAL A 93 1.13 -4.15 3.30
CA VAL A 93 1.30 -4.86 4.57
C VAL A 93 0.95 -6.34 4.41
N GLY A 94 -0.12 -6.63 3.65
CA GLY A 94 -0.57 -7.99 3.36
C GLY A 94 0.44 -8.83 2.59
N ALA A 95 1.07 -8.27 1.55
CA ALA A 95 2.11 -8.94 0.75
C ALA A 95 3.35 -9.26 1.58
N LEU A 96 3.81 -8.30 2.37
CA LEU A 96 4.96 -8.48 3.26
C LEU A 96 4.67 -9.54 4.32
N TYR A 97 3.49 -9.54 4.92
CA TYR A 97 3.12 -10.59 5.87
C TYR A 97 2.93 -11.95 5.20
N ALA A 98 2.34 -11.99 4.01
CA ALA A 98 2.16 -13.22 3.23
C ALA A 98 3.49 -13.87 2.82
N SER A 99 4.57 -13.10 2.73
CA SER A 99 5.92 -13.63 2.50
C SER A 99 6.53 -14.31 3.72
N GLY A 100 5.89 -14.24 4.89
CA GLY A 100 6.38 -14.81 6.13
C GLY A 100 7.10 -13.82 7.06
N LEU A 101 7.17 -12.52 6.69
CA LEU A 101 7.66 -11.51 7.62
C LEU A 101 6.76 -11.43 8.85
N ARG A 102 7.39 -11.50 10.03
CA ARG A 102 6.67 -11.42 11.31
C ARG A 102 6.27 -9.98 11.65
N ALA A 103 5.21 -9.83 12.44
CA ALA A 103 4.72 -8.53 12.88
C ALA A 103 5.81 -7.62 13.46
N ALA A 104 6.73 -8.17 14.24
CA ALA A 104 7.85 -7.41 14.81
C ALA A 104 8.77 -6.80 13.72
N LYS A 105 9.01 -7.51 12.61
CA LYS A 105 9.81 -6.98 11.49
C LYS A 105 9.02 -5.93 10.71
N LEU A 106 7.71 -6.14 10.51
CA LEU A 106 6.82 -5.14 9.89
C LEU A 106 6.79 -3.84 10.71
N GLU A 107 6.67 -3.95 12.04
CA GLU A 107 6.73 -2.81 12.96
C GLU A 107 8.07 -2.09 12.88
N ALA A 108 9.19 -2.82 12.88
CA ALA A 108 10.52 -2.24 12.76
C ALA A 108 10.66 -1.46 11.43
N LEU A 109 10.28 -2.07 10.29
CA LEU A 109 10.28 -1.39 8.99
C LEU A 109 9.40 -0.14 9.00
N ALA A 110 8.19 -0.23 9.56
CA ALA A 110 7.27 0.90 9.65
C ALA A 110 7.79 2.05 10.50
N LEU A 111 8.51 1.77 11.59
CA LEU A 111 9.06 2.79 12.48
C LEU A 111 10.38 3.38 12.00
N ASP A 112 11.10 2.66 11.13
CA ASP A 112 12.36 3.10 10.51
C ASP A 112 12.15 3.95 9.25
N LEU A 113 10.94 3.98 8.68
CA LEU A 113 10.61 4.82 7.53
C LEU A 113 10.95 6.30 7.83
N GLY A 114 11.80 6.90 6.99
CA GLY A 114 12.16 8.30 7.10
C GLY A 114 10.98 9.24 6.85
N LEU A 115 10.98 10.42 7.50
CA LEU A 115 9.96 11.45 7.28
C LEU A 115 9.86 11.87 5.79
N LEU A 116 10.98 11.86 5.07
CA LEU A 116 11.04 12.18 3.64
C LEU A 116 10.38 11.09 2.77
N GLU A 117 10.50 9.83 3.17
CA GLU A 117 9.86 8.70 2.47
C GLU A 117 8.35 8.73 2.67
N ILE A 118 7.90 9.00 3.90
CA ILE A 118 6.47 9.17 4.22
C ILE A 118 5.94 10.49 3.63
N GLY A 119 6.72 11.55 3.63
CA GLY A 119 6.37 12.85 3.05
C GLY A 119 6.19 12.78 1.54
N ARG A 120 6.98 11.96 0.85
CA ARG A 120 6.77 11.64 -0.57
C ARG A 120 5.41 10.96 -0.80
N TRP A 121 4.90 10.27 0.20
CA TRP A 121 3.58 9.63 0.16
C TRP A 121 2.41 10.57 0.50
N ALA A 122 2.65 11.62 1.29
CA ALA A 122 1.57 12.37 1.94
C ALA A 122 1.45 13.85 1.53
N MET A 123 2.48 14.49 0.99
CA MET A 123 2.55 15.96 1.00
C MET A 123 2.76 16.65 -0.34
N LEU A 124 2.88 15.96 -1.46
CA LEU A 124 3.17 16.63 -2.72
C LEU A 124 1.91 16.71 -3.58
N GLY A 125 1.25 17.85 -3.52
CA GLY A 125 0.14 18.18 -4.39
C GLY A 125 0.55 18.08 -5.87
N GLU A 126 -0.36 17.64 -6.72
CA GLU A 126 -0.30 17.56 -8.19
C GLU A 126 1.04 17.07 -8.81
N GLY A 127 1.84 16.30 -8.06
CA GLY A 127 3.05 15.67 -8.54
C GLY A 127 2.76 14.25 -9.01
N LYS A 128 3.06 13.95 -10.26
CA LYS A 128 3.04 12.58 -10.77
C LYS A 128 4.31 11.86 -10.31
N PHE A 129 4.23 11.22 -9.14
CA PHE A 129 5.33 10.41 -8.65
C PHE A 129 5.33 9.03 -9.32
N ASP A 130 6.51 8.53 -9.59
CA ASP A 130 6.68 7.14 -9.97
C ASP A 130 6.50 6.24 -8.73
N GLY A 131 5.62 5.26 -8.81
CA GLY A 131 5.41 4.25 -7.77
C GLY A 131 6.45 3.12 -7.77
N ALA A 132 7.39 3.10 -8.71
CA ALA A 132 8.41 2.05 -8.83
C ALA A 132 9.22 1.80 -7.54
N PRO A 133 9.55 2.80 -6.70
CA PRO A 133 10.19 2.55 -5.41
C PRO A 133 9.38 1.62 -4.49
N ILE A 134 8.04 1.65 -4.56
CA ILE A 134 7.16 0.75 -3.79
C ILE A 134 7.38 -0.69 -4.26
N ALA A 135 7.31 -0.90 -5.59
CA ALA A 135 7.53 -2.23 -6.17
C ALA A 135 8.91 -2.78 -5.82
N THR A 136 9.95 -1.95 -5.95
CA THR A 136 11.35 -2.33 -5.62
C THR A 136 11.45 -2.75 -4.17
N GLN A 137 11.00 -1.93 -3.23
CA GLN A 137 11.08 -2.21 -1.79
C GLN A 137 10.33 -3.49 -1.41
N VAL A 138 9.11 -3.67 -1.92
CA VAL A 138 8.32 -4.88 -1.66
C VAL A 138 9.02 -6.11 -2.23
N THR A 139 9.53 -6.03 -3.47
CA THR A 139 10.26 -7.12 -4.11
C THR A 139 11.51 -7.52 -3.33
N GLU A 140 12.30 -6.53 -2.89
CA GLU A 140 13.51 -6.76 -2.09
C GLU A 140 13.20 -7.47 -0.78
N GLN A 141 12.19 -6.99 -0.02
CA GLN A 141 11.80 -7.59 1.26
C GLN A 141 11.28 -9.04 1.08
N ILE A 142 10.43 -9.25 0.07
CA ILE A 142 9.89 -10.58 -0.24
C ILE A 142 11.02 -11.52 -0.70
N THR A 143 11.92 -11.06 -1.57
CA THR A 143 13.04 -11.86 -2.07
C THR A 143 14.01 -12.23 -0.94
N ALA A 144 14.33 -11.28 -0.06
CA ALA A 144 15.16 -11.53 1.10
C ALA A 144 14.56 -12.56 2.07
N GLN A 145 13.22 -12.59 2.17
CA GLN A 145 12.50 -13.50 3.07
C GLN A 145 12.30 -14.91 2.47
N THR A 146 12.03 -15.01 1.17
CA THR A 146 11.53 -16.25 0.54
C THR A 146 12.41 -16.78 -0.59
N GLY A 147 13.31 -15.96 -1.14
CA GLY A 147 14.00 -16.24 -2.41
C GLY A 147 13.08 -16.17 -3.63
N GLN A 148 11.83 -15.72 -3.48
CA GLN A 148 10.81 -15.66 -4.54
C GLN A 148 10.35 -14.22 -4.76
N GLN A 149 9.71 -13.94 -5.90
CA GLN A 149 9.21 -12.60 -6.24
C GLN A 149 7.72 -12.61 -6.63
N THR A 150 7.15 -13.79 -6.88
CA THR A 150 5.81 -13.91 -7.42
C THR A 150 4.80 -14.32 -6.34
N ILE A 151 3.57 -13.82 -6.49
CA ILE A 151 2.48 -13.96 -5.51
C ILE A 151 2.15 -15.43 -5.23
N GLU A 152 2.06 -16.24 -6.29
CA GLU A 152 1.72 -17.66 -6.20
C GLU A 152 2.74 -18.53 -5.46
N LYS A 153 3.93 -17.96 -5.19
CA LYS A 153 5.02 -18.62 -4.44
C LYS A 153 5.09 -18.17 -2.98
N LEU A 154 4.26 -17.25 -2.57
CA LEU A 154 4.25 -16.80 -1.17
C LEU A 154 3.73 -17.89 -0.23
N PRO A 155 4.29 -17.99 1.00
CA PRO A 155 3.87 -18.97 2.00
C PRO A 155 2.38 -18.90 2.36
N ILE A 156 1.81 -17.70 2.39
CA ILE A 156 0.37 -17.48 2.59
C ILE A 156 -0.21 -16.97 1.27
N ARG A 157 -1.36 -17.50 0.87
CA ARG A 157 -2.06 -17.01 -0.33
C ARG A 157 -2.36 -15.53 -0.19
N PHE A 158 -2.08 -14.79 -1.26
CA PHE A 158 -2.23 -13.34 -1.27
C PHE A 158 -2.89 -12.86 -2.57
N ALA A 159 -3.65 -11.77 -2.47
CA ALA A 159 -4.09 -11.00 -3.62
C ALA A 159 -4.06 -9.51 -3.32
N ALA A 160 -3.54 -8.73 -4.27
CA ALA A 160 -3.67 -7.29 -4.29
C ALA A 160 -4.86 -6.90 -5.18
N VAL A 161 -5.62 -5.88 -4.76
CA VAL A 161 -6.73 -5.34 -5.54
C VAL A 161 -6.39 -3.94 -6.02
N ALA A 162 -6.50 -3.72 -7.33
CA ALA A 162 -6.36 -2.43 -7.99
C ALA A 162 -7.61 -2.13 -8.81
N ILE A 163 -7.71 -0.93 -9.38
CA ILE A 163 -8.80 -0.53 -10.27
C ILE A 163 -8.25 -0.28 -11.66
N GLU A 164 -8.88 -0.85 -12.67
CA GLU A 164 -8.65 -0.45 -14.05
C GLU A 164 -9.10 1.01 -14.21
N LYS A 165 -8.19 1.87 -14.64
CA LYS A 165 -8.38 3.33 -14.63
C LYS A 165 -9.58 3.78 -15.46
N VAL A 166 -9.79 3.19 -16.65
CA VAL A 166 -10.84 3.61 -17.58
C VAL A 166 -12.19 3.00 -17.23
N SER A 167 -12.24 1.67 -17.08
CA SER A 167 -13.50 0.96 -16.82
C SER A 167 -13.98 1.07 -15.38
N ARG A 168 -13.10 1.51 -14.46
CA ARG A 168 -13.34 1.55 -13.01
C ARG A 168 -13.68 0.19 -12.39
N LYS A 169 -13.34 -0.89 -13.07
CA LYS A 169 -13.56 -2.25 -12.56
C LYS A 169 -12.41 -2.71 -11.67
N PRO A 170 -12.71 -3.41 -10.56
CA PRO A 170 -11.69 -4.05 -9.75
C PRO A 170 -10.93 -5.11 -10.54
N MET A 171 -9.60 -5.10 -10.40
CA MET A 171 -8.70 -6.15 -10.87
C MET A 171 -8.06 -6.82 -9.66
N ILE A 172 -8.01 -8.14 -9.69
CA ILE A 172 -7.38 -8.98 -8.67
C ILE A 172 -6.03 -9.44 -9.23
N PHE A 173 -4.96 -9.19 -8.49
CA PHE A 173 -3.65 -9.72 -8.79
C PHE A 173 -3.30 -10.80 -7.75
N ASN A 174 -3.41 -12.07 -8.13
CA ASN A 174 -3.10 -13.23 -7.30
C ASN A 174 -1.96 -14.10 -7.87
N ALA A 175 -1.36 -13.65 -8.97
CA ALA A 175 -0.20 -14.27 -9.60
C ALA A 175 0.70 -13.21 -10.25
N GLY A 176 1.98 -13.55 -10.45
CA GLY A 176 3.01 -12.67 -11.01
C GLY A 176 3.73 -11.85 -9.95
N GLN A 177 4.52 -10.86 -10.38
CA GLN A 177 5.40 -10.09 -9.50
C GLN A 177 4.63 -9.35 -8.40
N ALA A 178 4.91 -9.69 -7.14
CA ALA A 178 4.21 -9.15 -5.98
C ALA A 178 4.43 -7.64 -5.83
N GLY A 179 5.65 -7.15 -6.06
CA GLY A 179 5.97 -5.73 -5.97
C GLY A 179 5.17 -4.88 -6.97
N LEU A 180 5.07 -5.32 -8.23
CA LEU A 180 4.27 -4.62 -9.25
C LEU A 180 2.77 -4.65 -8.94
N ALA A 181 2.26 -5.77 -8.40
CA ALA A 181 0.87 -5.87 -7.98
C ALA A 181 0.54 -4.89 -6.83
N VAL A 182 1.47 -4.76 -5.86
CA VAL A 182 1.34 -3.79 -4.76
C VAL A 182 1.45 -2.35 -5.29
N GLN A 183 2.36 -2.08 -6.22
CA GLN A 183 2.45 -0.77 -6.86
C GLN A 183 1.13 -0.40 -7.56
N ALA A 184 0.54 -1.32 -8.33
CA ALA A 184 -0.74 -1.10 -9.00
C ALA A 184 -1.87 -0.77 -8.00
N SER A 185 -1.89 -1.54 -6.90
CA SER A 185 -2.87 -1.35 -5.82
C SER A 185 -2.68 -0.05 -5.04
N SER A 186 -1.47 0.53 -5.08
CA SER A 186 -1.09 1.74 -4.33
C SER A 186 -0.92 2.99 -5.22
N ALA A 187 -1.30 2.92 -6.49
CA ALA A 187 -1.17 4.02 -7.45
C ALA A 187 -2.30 5.07 -7.25
N ILE A 188 -2.23 5.82 -6.14
CA ILE A 188 -3.24 6.83 -5.75
C ILE A 188 -3.39 7.88 -6.85
N GLU A 189 -4.63 8.04 -7.34
CA GLU A 189 -4.94 9.01 -8.39
C GLU A 189 -4.62 10.44 -7.94
N GLY A 190 -3.98 11.20 -8.83
CA GLY A 190 -3.50 12.55 -8.54
C GLY A 190 -2.16 12.62 -7.81
N ILE A 191 -1.69 11.53 -7.20
CA ILE A 191 -0.41 11.45 -6.49
C ILE A 191 0.60 10.62 -7.28
N PHE A 192 0.23 9.39 -7.65
CA PHE A 192 1.12 8.50 -8.40
C PHE A 192 0.71 8.38 -9.86
N THR A 193 1.70 8.14 -10.72
CA THR A 193 1.44 7.77 -12.10
C THR A 193 0.78 6.39 -12.13
N PRO A 194 -0.33 6.21 -12.86
CA PRO A 194 -0.92 4.90 -13.07
C PRO A 194 0.09 3.92 -13.66
N ILE A 195 0.16 2.71 -13.14
CA ILE A 195 1.00 1.67 -13.73
C ILE A 195 0.30 1.02 -14.93
N ARG A 196 1.06 0.74 -16.00
CA ARG A 196 0.55 0.02 -17.16
C ARG A 196 1.01 -1.44 -17.09
N ILE A 197 0.05 -2.36 -17.17
CA ILE A 197 0.30 -3.81 -17.18
C ILE A 197 -0.50 -4.40 -18.35
N ARG A 198 0.19 -4.99 -19.34
CA ARG A 198 -0.41 -5.59 -20.54
C ARG A 198 -1.38 -4.64 -21.25
N GLY A 199 -0.95 -3.39 -21.47
CA GLY A 199 -1.71 -2.35 -22.14
C GLY A 199 -2.77 -1.66 -21.29
N VAL A 200 -3.10 -2.16 -20.11
CA VAL A 200 -4.13 -1.62 -19.23
C VAL A 200 -3.51 -0.78 -18.11
N GLN A 201 -4.05 0.42 -17.86
CA GLN A 201 -3.63 1.28 -16.76
C GLN A 201 -4.41 0.96 -15.47
N PHE A 202 -3.68 0.84 -14.37
CA PHE A 202 -4.23 0.58 -13.04
C PHE A 202 -3.94 1.71 -12.06
N VAL A 203 -4.91 1.92 -11.17
CA VAL A 203 -4.87 2.90 -10.08
C VAL A 203 -5.30 2.26 -8.76
N ASP A 204 -5.07 2.98 -7.67
CA ASP A 204 -5.46 2.57 -6.31
C ASP A 204 -6.96 2.28 -6.20
N ALA A 205 -7.31 1.30 -5.38
CA ALA A 205 -8.69 0.89 -5.14
C ALA A 205 -9.47 1.82 -4.17
N ASP A 206 -8.82 2.76 -3.49
CA ASP A 206 -9.41 3.55 -2.39
C ASP A 206 -10.73 4.25 -2.74
N LEU A 207 -10.84 4.76 -3.96
CA LEU A 207 -12.01 5.53 -4.41
C LEU A 207 -13.16 4.67 -4.98
N VAL A 208 -12.99 3.34 -5.06
CA VAL A 208 -13.98 2.42 -5.67
C VAL A 208 -14.28 1.23 -4.76
N LEU A 209 -13.24 0.58 -4.24
CA LEU A 209 -13.35 -0.62 -3.40
C LEU A 209 -12.28 -0.60 -2.30
N PRO A 210 -12.41 0.31 -1.31
CA PRO A 210 -11.39 0.50 -0.27
C PRO A 210 -11.19 -0.72 0.62
N MET A 211 -12.18 -1.61 0.76
CA MET A 211 -12.11 -2.82 1.59
C MET A 211 -12.62 -4.05 0.83
N PRO A 212 -11.76 -4.90 0.24
CA PRO A 212 -12.15 -5.89 -0.74
C PRO A 212 -12.66 -7.22 -0.13
N VAL A 213 -13.62 -7.20 0.80
CA VAL A 213 -14.20 -8.41 1.44
C VAL A 213 -14.91 -9.30 0.42
N ARG A 214 -15.72 -8.71 -0.46
CA ARG A 214 -16.44 -9.47 -1.49
C ARG A 214 -15.50 -10.13 -2.49
N ILE A 215 -14.31 -9.55 -2.71
CA ILE A 215 -13.25 -10.20 -3.48
C ILE A 215 -12.71 -11.43 -2.75
N ALA A 216 -12.42 -11.33 -1.45
CA ALA A 216 -11.99 -12.50 -0.67
C ALA A 216 -13.03 -13.63 -0.73
N ARG A 217 -14.32 -13.29 -0.62
CA ARG A 217 -15.42 -14.26 -0.80
C ARG A 217 -15.40 -14.93 -2.18
N SER A 218 -15.26 -14.16 -3.26
CA SER A 218 -15.18 -14.69 -4.62
C SER A 218 -13.97 -15.59 -4.87
N MET A 219 -12.90 -15.40 -4.07
CA MET A 219 -11.70 -16.25 -4.09
C MET A 219 -11.82 -17.50 -3.20
N GLY A 220 -12.98 -17.75 -2.60
CA GLY A 220 -13.29 -18.95 -1.83
C GLY A 220 -13.17 -18.80 -0.31
N ALA A 221 -13.11 -17.58 0.24
CA ALA A 221 -13.09 -17.38 1.69
C ALA A 221 -14.41 -17.77 2.33
N VAL A 222 -14.37 -18.71 3.28
CA VAL A 222 -15.54 -19.16 4.06
C VAL A 222 -15.83 -18.19 5.19
N LYS A 223 -14.78 -17.76 5.93
CA LYS A 223 -14.86 -16.76 6.99
C LYS A 223 -13.92 -15.62 6.67
N VAL A 224 -14.30 -14.38 7.03
CA VAL A 224 -13.52 -13.17 6.73
C VAL A 224 -13.41 -12.30 7.96
N LEU A 225 -12.16 -12.01 8.34
CA LEU A 225 -11.80 -10.89 9.19
C LEU A 225 -11.46 -9.69 8.30
N ALA A 226 -12.20 -8.59 8.44
CA ALA A 226 -11.92 -7.35 7.76
C ALA A 226 -11.30 -6.31 8.72
N VAL A 227 -10.31 -5.56 8.25
CA VAL A 227 -9.67 -4.48 9.00
C VAL A 227 -9.81 -3.20 8.22
N ASP A 228 -10.60 -2.26 8.72
CA ASP A 228 -10.82 -0.94 8.15
C ASP A 228 -9.86 0.08 8.78
N ALA A 229 -8.97 0.64 7.99
CA ALA A 229 -8.03 1.69 8.39
C ALA A 229 -8.61 3.11 8.22
N SER A 230 -9.91 3.24 7.98
CA SER A 230 -10.56 4.56 7.92
C SER A 230 -10.67 5.18 9.31
N ALA A 231 -10.60 6.52 9.38
CA ALA A 231 -10.95 7.23 10.60
C ALA A 231 -12.43 7.05 10.93
N LEU A 232 -12.76 7.11 12.21
CA LEU A 232 -14.14 7.11 12.68
C LEU A 232 -14.75 8.50 12.42
N GLU A 233 -15.64 8.61 11.44
CA GLU A 233 -16.22 9.89 11.01
C GLU A 233 -17.05 10.56 12.11
N GLU A 234 -17.66 9.78 13.00
CA GLU A 234 -18.41 10.30 14.15
C GLU A 234 -17.52 10.96 15.21
N LYS A 235 -16.22 10.66 15.18
CA LYS A 235 -15.22 11.26 16.07
C LYS A 235 -14.49 12.44 15.44
N ALA A 236 -14.93 12.89 14.23
CA ALA A 236 -14.31 14.01 13.54
C ALA A 236 -14.42 15.31 14.39
N PRO A 237 -13.30 15.99 14.68
CA PRO A 237 -13.33 17.27 15.38
C PRO A 237 -14.06 18.34 14.55
N ILE A 238 -14.59 19.37 15.20
CA ILE A 238 -15.30 20.47 14.51
C ILE A 238 -14.44 21.07 13.39
N GLY A 239 -13.13 21.25 13.60
CA GLY A 239 -12.20 21.75 12.58
C GLY A 239 -11.98 20.83 11.37
N ALA A 240 -12.47 19.58 11.43
CA ALA A 240 -12.35 18.59 10.35
C ALA A 240 -13.56 18.56 9.40
N MET A 241 -14.55 19.41 9.59
CA MET A 241 -15.79 19.42 8.79
C MET A 241 -15.55 19.48 7.28
N ARG A 242 -14.46 20.10 6.84
CA ARG A 242 -14.06 20.14 5.42
C ARG A 242 -13.76 18.77 4.82
N PHE A 243 -13.43 17.77 5.63
CA PHE A 243 -13.14 16.40 5.18
C PHE A 243 -14.36 15.48 5.26
N ARG A 244 -15.43 15.92 5.93
CA ARG A 244 -16.61 15.11 6.24
C ARG A 244 -17.23 14.44 5.01
N GLU A 245 -17.33 15.15 3.90
CA GLU A 245 -17.91 14.59 2.67
C GLU A 245 -17.07 13.41 2.15
N GLY A 246 -15.74 13.54 2.19
CA GLY A 246 -14.82 12.48 1.82
C GLY A 246 -14.95 11.25 2.75
N ASP A 247 -15.03 11.49 4.06
CA ASP A 247 -15.18 10.43 5.06
C ASP A 247 -16.51 9.68 4.88
N LEU A 248 -17.62 10.41 4.69
CA LEU A 248 -18.94 9.80 4.45
C LEU A 248 -18.96 9.01 3.14
N ARG A 249 -18.33 9.51 2.08
CA ARG A 249 -18.18 8.79 0.81
C ARG A 249 -17.41 7.49 1.02
N LYS A 250 -16.28 7.54 1.72
CA LYS A 250 -15.48 6.36 2.02
C LYS A 250 -16.29 5.37 2.86
N ARG A 251 -17.01 5.85 3.88
CA ARG A 251 -17.90 5.01 4.70
C ARG A 251 -18.97 4.31 3.85
N ALA A 252 -19.58 5.01 2.91
CA ALA A 252 -20.57 4.41 2.00
C ALA A 252 -19.95 3.31 1.11
N LEU A 253 -18.68 3.45 0.71
CA LEU A 253 -17.97 2.43 -0.07
C LEU A 253 -17.57 1.22 0.79
N THR A 254 -17.18 1.41 2.05
CA THR A 254 -16.75 0.31 2.93
C THR A 254 -17.92 -0.46 3.55
N LEU A 255 -19.06 0.18 3.74
CA LEU A 255 -20.22 -0.42 4.45
C LEU A 255 -20.68 -1.78 3.87
N PRO A 256 -20.85 -1.96 2.54
CA PRO A 256 -21.27 -3.26 2.00
C PRO A 256 -20.26 -4.37 2.30
N ASP A 257 -18.98 -4.07 2.31
CA ASP A 257 -17.91 -5.01 2.62
C ASP A 257 -17.80 -5.25 4.14
N THR A 258 -18.01 -4.23 4.97
CA THR A 258 -18.14 -4.40 6.43
C THR A 258 -19.25 -5.38 6.79
N LEU A 259 -20.42 -5.26 6.14
CA LEU A 259 -21.57 -6.15 6.36
C LEU A 259 -21.34 -7.56 5.80
N ALA A 260 -20.48 -7.73 4.81
CA ALA A 260 -20.13 -9.02 4.23
C ALA A 260 -19.04 -9.77 5.00
N ALA A 261 -18.35 -9.13 5.96
CA ALA A 261 -17.37 -9.75 6.83
C ALA A 261 -18.04 -10.45 8.02
N ASP A 262 -17.43 -11.54 8.51
CA ASP A 262 -17.88 -12.19 9.76
C ASP A 262 -17.45 -11.40 10.99
N VAL A 263 -16.24 -10.81 10.93
CA VAL A 263 -15.71 -9.90 11.96
C VAL A 263 -15.08 -8.69 11.26
N SER A 264 -15.45 -7.50 11.70
CA SER A 264 -14.83 -6.25 11.26
C SER A 264 -14.17 -5.52 12.43
N LEU A 265 -12.94 -5.06 12.20
CA LEU A 265 -12.17 -4.20 13.09
C LEU A 265 -12.04 -2.84 12.42
N GLN A 266 -12.26 -1.76 13.18
CA GLN A 266 -11.97 -0.39 12.77
C GLN A 266 -11.27 0.30 13.96
N PRO A 267 -9.92 0.19 14.06
CA PRO A 267 -9.19 0.72 15.20
C PRO A 267 -9.27 2.24 15.30
N ASP A 268 -9.45 2.73 16.53
CA ASP A 268 -9.47 4.17 16.82
C ASP A 268 -8.05 4.67 17.12
N PHE A 269 -7.40 5.23 16.12
CA PHE A 269 -6.06 5.85 16.21
C PHE A 269 -6.13 7.39 16.29
N GLY A 270 -7.32 7.95 16.46
CA GLY A 270 -7.62 9.38 16.33
C GLY A 270 -7.94 9.76 14.89
N TYR A 271 -8.30 11.02 14.68
CA TYR A 271 -8.83 11.49 13.39
C TYR A 271 -7.74 11.95 12.40
N TYR A 272 -6.82 12.80 12.87
CA TYR A 272 -5.83 13.42 11.99
C TYR A 272 -4.64 12.49 11.69
N VAL A 273 -4.24 12.48 10.43
CA VAL A 273 -3.03 11.81 9.96
C VAL A 273 -1.80 12.70 10.23
N SER A 274 -0.71 12.08 10.64
CA SER A 274 0.59 12.72 10.81
C SER A 274 1.70 11.83 10.25
N PRO A 275 2.76 12.39 9.68
CA PRO A 275 3.94 11.62 9.26
C PRO A 275 4.83 11.21 10.44
N SER A 276 4.52 11.62 11.67
CA SER A 276 5.37 11.43 12.83
C SER A 276 5.46 9.95 13.27
N LYS A 277 6.56 9.62 13.95
CA LYS A 277 6.75 8.29 14.53
C LYS A 277 5.70 7.98 15.60
N GLU A 278 5.29 8.99 16.37
CA GLU A 278 4.26 8.88 17.40
C GLU A 278 2.90 8.52 16.81
N PHE A 279 2.55 9.07 15.64
CA PHE A 279 1.33 8.67 14.92
C PHE A 279 1.38 7.19 14.51
N ARG A 280 2.51 6.73 13.97
CA ARG A 280 2.68 5.33 13.57
C ARG A 280 2.55 4.38 14.77
N ILE A 281 3.22 4.71 15.89
CA ILE A 281 3.12 3.95 17.14
C ILE A 281 1.66 3.90 17.60
N ARG A 282 0.96 5.03 17.60
CA ARG A 282 -0.45 5.10 18.02
C ARG A 282 -1.36 4.24 17.12
N CYS A 283 -1.16 4.25 15.80
CA CYS A 283 -1.91 3.38 14.89
C CYS A 283 -1.66 1.89 15.18
N ILE A 284 -0.39 1.49 15.33
CA ILE A 284 -0.03 0.11 15.65
C ILE A 284 -0.65 -0.32 16.98
N GLN A 285 -0.55 0.54 18.01
CA GLN A 285 -1.13 0.27 19.32
C GLN A 285 -2.65 0.13 19.26
N ALA A 286 -3.34 1.03 18.54
CA ALA A 286 -4.81 0.96 18.38
C ALA A 286 -5.24 -0.34 17.68
N GLY A 287 -4.52 -0.77 16.65
CA GLY A 287 -4.77 -2.04 15.96
C GLY A 287 -4.59 -3.24 16.90
N TYR A 288 -3.53 -3.25 17.69
CA TYR A 288 -3.25 -4.30 18.66
C TYR A 288 -4.34 -4.37 19.74
N GLU A 289 -4.64 -3.26 20.39
CA GLU A 289 -5.61 -3.20 21.52
C GLU A 289 -7.01 -3.62 21.10
N GLN A 290 -7.51 -3.12 19.95
CA GLN A 290 -8.84 -3.50 19.47
C GLN A 290 -8.90 -5.00 19.13
N THR A 291 -7.84 -5.55 18.57
CA THR A 291 -7.77 -6.97 18.22
C THR A 291 -7.78 -7.83 19.50
N MET A 292 -6.97 -7.47 20.50
CA MET A 292 -6.94 -8.18 21.77
C MET A 292 -8.28 -8.10 22.52
N ALA A 293 -8.96 -6.95 22.47
CA ALA A 293 -10.30 -6.80 23.04
C ALA A 293 -11.35 -7.74 22.39
N LYS A 294 -11.12 -8.18 21.15
CA LYS A 294 -11.98 -9.14 20.44
C LYS A 294 -11.40 -10.56 20.36
N ALA A 295 -10.41 -10.90 21.18
CA ALA A 295 -9.65 -12.15 21.10
C ALA A 295 -10.54 -13.41 21.08
N GLN A 296 -11.59 -13.48 21.91
CA GLN A 296 -12.50 -14.64 21.96
C GLN A 296 -13.27 -14.83 20.64
N VAL A 297 -13.81 -13.73 20.08
CA VAL A 297 -14.55 -13.76 18.82
C VAL A 297 -13.61 -14.15 17.66
N LEU A 298 -12.38 -13.64 17.68
CA LEU A 298 -11.38 -13.97 16.67
C LEU A 298 -10.90 -15.42 16.75
N LYS A 299 -10.75 -15.98 17.96
CA LYS A 299 -10.47 -17.42 18.16
C LYS A 299 -11.61 -18.28 17.62
N ALA A 300 -12.87 -17.92 17.90
CA ALA A 300 -14.05 -18.63 17.37
C ALA A 300 -14.15 -18.51 15.83
N LEU A 301 -13.74 -17.38 15.25
CA LEU A 301 -13.69 -17.22 13.80
C LEU A 301 -12.70 -18.20 13.15
N HIS A 302 -11.58 -18.50 13.82
CA HIS A 302 -10.51 -19.36 13.32
C HIS A 302 -10.65 -20.84 13.70
N ALA A 303 -11.57 -21.16 14.58
CA ALA A 303 -11.94 -22.54 14.93
C ALA A 303 -12.73 -23.19 13.78
#